data_8eb9f82f7233ab5f6098419aa767613f
#
_entry.id   8eb9f82f7233ab5f6098419aa767613f
#
_cell.length_a   1.000
_cell.length_b   1.000
_cell.length_c   1.000
_cell.angle_alpha   90.00
_cell.angle_beta   90.00
_cell.angle_gamma   90.00
#
_symmetry.space_group_name_H-M   'P 1'
#
loop_
_entity.id
_entity.type
_entity.pdbx_description
1 polymer ?
#
loop_
_entity_poly.entity_id
_entity_poly.type
_entity_poly.pdbx_seq_one_letter_code
_entity_poly.pdbx_strand_id
1 'polypeptide(L)'
;CIRDRLGMTGKEDLGEELGEDDYFGFGVDAGMGCIADIQTQAAFKRYWAKRLEEDPDIDPYNDLFCDLMEENAKAHPKYQESHGDWLNWTIPGTDCNLPVFSSGWGDGYYPVYFGYGAKGEICAVYVRFIDIEACYKEQA
;
A
#
# COMPACT_ATOMS: atom_id res chain seq x y z
N CYS A 1 3.14 19.75 -7.98
CA CYS A 1 2.79 19.09 -9.22
C CYS A 1 2.83 17.58 -8.96
N ILE A 2 1.76 16.87 -9.27
CA ILE A 2 1.70 15.40 -9.20
C ILE A 2 1.95 14.90 -10.61
N ARG A 3 2.85 13.96 -10.78
CA ARG A 3 3.16 13.34 -12.06
C ARG A 3 2.99 11.83 -11.96
N ASP A 4 2.44 11.24 -13.00
CA ASP A 4 2.31 9.81 -13.16
C ASP A 4 3.69 9.19 -13.33
N ARG A 5 4.24 8.67 -12.27
CA ARG A 5 5.45 7.86 -12.33
C ARG A 5 5.46 6.87 -11.20
N LEU A 6 5.51 5.62 -11.56
CA LEU A 6 5.92 4.57 -10.66
C LEU A 6 7.44 4.57 -10.57
N GLY A 7 7.99 5.03 -9.48
CA GLY A 7 9.38 4.81 -9.13
C GLY A 7 9.42 4.00 -7.87
N MET A 8 9.39 2.69 -7.94
CA MET A 8 9.51 1.85 -6.75
C MET A 8 10.93 1.80 -6.22
N THR A 9 11.93 1.88 -7.09
CA THR A 9 13.34 1.78 -6.73
C THR A 9 14.21 2.86 -7.35
N GLY A 10 13.66 3.67 -8.26
CA GLY A 10 14.40 4.63 -9.06
C GLY A 10 15.24 3.96 -10.16
N LYS A 11 15.00 2.68 -10.43
CA LYS A 11 15.69 1.90 -11.46
C LYS A 11 14.74 1.35 -12.51
N GLU A 12 13.45 1.53 -12.33
CA GLU A 12 12.45 1.17 -13.31
C GLU A 12 12.71 1.97 -14.57
N ASP A 13 12.64 1.28 -15.70
CA ASP A 13 12.91 1.90 -16.98
C ASP A 13 11.95 3.04 -17.22
N LEU A 14 12.49 4.21 -17.27
CA LEU A 14 11.76 5.43 -17.55
C LEU A 14 11.47 5.60 -19.05
N GLY A 15 11.83 4.60 -19.85
CA GLY A 15 11.65 4.56 -21.29
C GLY A 15 10.37 3.86 -21.75
N GLU A 16 9.60 3.23 -20.88
CA GLU A 16 8.28 2.74 -21.26
C GLU A 16 7.36 3.92 -21.55
N GLU A 17 6.99 4.07 -22.81
CA GLU A 17 5.95 5.01 -23.21
C GLU A 17 4.60 4.43 -22.83
N LEU A 18 3.91 5.09 -21.89
CA LEU A 18 2.54 4.77 -21.56
C LEU A 18 1.60 5.20 -22.69
N GLY A 19 0.64 4.35 -23.06
CA GLY A 19 -0.48 4.71 -23.88
C GLY A 19 -1.40 5.75 -23.19
N GLU A 20 -2.39 6.25 -23.92
CA GLU A 20 -3.27 7.33 -23.45
C GLU A 20 -4.07 6.94 -22.19
N ASP A 21 -4.42 5.65 -22.06
CA ASP A 21 -5.19 5.10 -20.94
C ASP A 21 -4.34 4.28 -19.96
N ASP A 22 -3.02 4.21 -20.17
CA ASP A 22 -2.12 3.44 -19.33
C ASP A 22 -1.66 4.24 -18.12
N TYR A 23 -1.38 3.54 -17.02
CA TYR A 23 -0.80 4.12 -15.82
C TYR A 23 0.12 3.14 -15.09
N PHE A 24 1.08 3.67 -14.36
CA PHE A 24 1.87 2.88 -13.42
C PHE A 24 1.11 2.66 -12.12
N GLY A 25 1.15 1.45 -11.62
CA GLY A 25 0.45 1.12 -10.39
C GLY A 25 0.94 -0.18 -9.79
N PHE A 26 0.18 -0.72 -8.84
CA PHE A 26 0.44 -2.01 -8.24
C PHE A 26 -0.85 -2.81 -8.09
N GLY A 27 -0.69 -4.14 -8.12
CA GLY A 27 -1.79 -5.07 -7.88
C GLY A 27 -2.11 -5.15 -6.38
N VAL A 28 -3.39 -5.20 -6.07
CA VAL A 28 -3.92 -5.47 -4.73
C VAL A 28 -4.63 -6.80 -4.76
N ASP A 29 -4.24 -7.68 -3.85
CA ASP A 29 -4.89 -8.96 -3.53
C ASP A 29 -5.30 -8.92 -2.05
N ALA A 30 -6.38 -9.59 -1.71
CA ALA A 30 -7.02 -9.50 -0.39
C ALA A 30 -7.47 -8.08 0.01
N GLY A 31 -7.72 -7.20 -0.96
CA GLY A 31 -8.22 -5.85 -0.72
C GLY A 31 -7.25 -4.91 0.02
N MET A 32 -5.99 -5.29 0.20
CA MET A 32 -5.03 -4.56 1.03
C MET A 32 -3.77 -4.16 0.28
N GLY A 33 -3.25 -2.99 0.62
CA GLY A 33 -1.97 -2.47 0.14
C GLY A 33 -1.07 -1.98 1.28
N CYS A 34 0.19 -1.74 0.95
CA CYS A 34 1.14 -1.12 1.88
C CYS A 34 2.12 -0.21 1.15
N ILE A 35 2.74 0.70 1.90
CA ILE A 35 3.87 1.49 1.43
C ILE A 35 5.07 1.18 2.32
N ALA A 36 6.18 0.81 1.70
CA ALA A 36 7.41 0.48 2.42
C ALA A 36 8.63 1.04 1.70
N ASP A 37 9.61 1.50 2.45
CA ASP A 37 10.94 1.71 1.93
C ASP A 37 11.71 0.37 1.77
N ILE A 38 12.86 0.44 1.11
CA ILE A 38 13.68 -0.77 0.85
C ILE A 38 14.14 -1.45 2.14
N GLN A 39 14.39 -0.69 3.21
CA GLN A 39 14.82 -1.25 4.50
C GLN A 39 13.67 -1.99 5.17
N THR A 40 12.49 -1.39 5.18
CA THR A 40 11.26 -2.00 5.70
C THR A 40 10.90 -3.25 4.91
N GLN A 41 10.98 -3.22 3.58
CA GLN A 41 10.77 -4.40 2.75
C GLN A 41 11.76 -5.54 3.09
N ALA A 42 13.05 -5.22 3.25
CA ALA A 42 14.05 -6.20 3.62
C ALA A 42 13.83 -6.75 5.05
N ALA A 43 13.39 -5.91 5.98
CA ALA A 43 13.05 -6.33 7.34
C ALA A 43 11.84 -7.26 7.34
N PHE A 44 10.78 -6.93 6.59
CA PHE A 44 9.61 -7.79 6.45
C PHE A 44 9.95 -9.14 5.85
N LYS A 45 10.74 -9.17 4.78
CA LYS A 45 11.18 -10.44 4.17
C LYS A 45 11.93 -11.34 5.15
N ARG A 46 12.81 -10.77 5.99
CA ARG A 46 13.51 -11.55 7.03
C ARG A 46 12.58 -12.05 8.13
N TYR A 47 11.65 -11.21 8.57
CA TYR A 47 10.65 -11.59 9.55
C TYR A 47 9.77 -12.73 9.03
N TRP A 48 9.28 -12.57 7.80
CA TRP A 48 8.40 -13.55 7.18
C TRP A 48 9.09 -14.89 6.89
N ALA A 49 10.35 -14.86 6.45
CA ALA A 49 11.12 -16.08 6.24
C ALA A 49 11.22 -16.95 7.51
N LYS A 50 11.40 -16.33 8.68
CA LYS A 50 11.39 -17.07 9.96
C LYS A 50 10.03 -17.69 10.28
N ARG A 51 8.95 -16.96 9.98
CA ARG A 51 7.59 -17.48 10.19
C ARG A 51 7.31 -18.68 9.29
N LEU A 52 7.78 -18.66 8.04
CA LEU A 52 7.67 -19.78 7.11
C LEU A 52 8.52 -20.99 7.51
N GLU A 53 9.63 -20.80 8.23
CA GLU A 53 10.39 -21.91 8.80
C GLU A 53 9.63 -22.62 9.92
N GLU A 54 8.81 -21.89 10.69
CA GLU A 54 7.98 -22.42 11.78
C GLU A 54 6.68 -23.05 11.25
N ASP A 55 6.06 -22.40 10.26
CA ASP A 55 4.81 -22.84 9.62
C ASP A 55 4.87 -22.53 8.11
N PRO A 56 5.13 -23.54 7.26
CA PRO A 56 5.22 -23.33 5.81
C PRO A 56 3.93 -22.92 5.11
N ASP A 57 2.78 -23.16 5.74
CA ASP A 57 1.46 -22.87 5.18
C ASP A 57 0.89 -21.53 5.66
N ILE A 58 1.66 -20.77 6.45
CA ILE A 58 1.25 -19.49 7.02
C ILE A 58 0.96 -18.45 5.93
N ASP A 59 -0.15 -17.75 6.05
CA ASP A 59 -0.58 -16.68 5.15
C ASP A 59 -0.46 -15.29 5.80
N PRO A 60 0.17 -14.29 5.15
CA PRO A 60 0.35 -12.97 5.76
C PRO A 60 -0.95 -12.27 6.12
N TYR A 61 -1.97 -12.41 5.30
CA TYR A 61 -3.25 -11.76 5.54
C TYR A 61 -4.00 -12.45 6.68
N ASN A 62 -4.28 -13.76 6.52
CA ASN A 62 -5.14 -14.50 7.45
C ASN A 62 -4.49 -14.72 8.82
N ASP A 63 -3.16 -14.97 8.86
CA ASP A 63 -2.47 -15.37 10.08
C ASP A 63 -1.69 -14.23 10.76
N LEU A 64 -1.75 -13.01 10.22
CA LEU A 64 -1.10 -11.85 10.82
C LEU A 64 -1.93 -10.57 10.68
N PHE A 65 -2.19 -10.09 9.46
CA PHE A 65 -2.73 -8.74 9.30
C PHE A 65 -4.22 -8.65 9.62
N CYS A 66 -5.00 -9.71 9.45
CA CYS A 66 -6.42 -9.72 9.76
C CYS A 66 -6.66 -9.37 11.24
N ASP A 67 -6.01 -10.08 12.15
CA ASP A 67 -6.14 -9.84 13.60
C ASP A 67 -5.61 -8.46 14.02
N LEU A 68 -4.46 -8.06 13.48
CA LEU A 68 -3.85 -6.76 13.77
C LEU A 68 -4.73 -5.59 13.30
N MET A 69 -5.37 -5.71 12.15
CA MET A 69 -6.29 -4.71 11.62
C MET A 69 -7.54 -4.59 12.50
N GLU A 70 -8.14 -5.72 12.91
CA GLU A 70 -9.27 -5.73 13.83
C GLU A 70 -8.92 -5.13 15.21
N GLU A 71 -7.76 -5.46 15.76
CA GLU A 71 -7.30 -4.89 17.02
C GLU A 71 -7.10 -3.38 16.90
N ASN A 72 -6.50 -2.92 15.80
CA ASN A 72 -6.33 -1.50 15.55
C ASN A 72 -7.69 -0.78 15.39
N ALA A 73 -8.66 -1.40 14.73
CA ALA A 73 -10.01 -0.83 14.59
C ALA A 73 -10.73 -0.72 15.94
N LYS A 74 -10.57 -1.70 16.82
CA LYS A 74 -11.12 -1.63 18.21
C LYS A 74 -10.47 -0.50 19.02
N ALA A 75 -9.17 -0.29 18.84
CA ALA A 75 -8.44 0.77 19.53
C ALA A 75 -8.70 2.17 18.95
N HIS A 76 -8.94 2.24 17.66
CA HIS A 76 -9.12 3.47 16.87
C HIS A 76 -10.37 3.41 15.98
N PRO A 77 -11.58 3.34 16.54
CA PRO A 77 -12.81 3.04 15.78
C PRO A 77 -13.29 4.20 14.90
N LYS A 78 -12.65 5.37 14.99
CA LYS A 78 -13.03 6.52 14.18
C LYS A 78 -12.52 6.36 12.75
N TYR A 79 -13.45 6.41 11.78
CA TYR A 79 -13.17 6.28 10.34
C TYR A 79 -12.62 4.91 9.94
N GLN A 80 -13.02 3.86 10.65
CA GLN A 80 -12.70 2.47 10.32
C GLN A 80 -13.94 1.58 10.46
N GLU A 81 -14.02 0.57 9.62
CA GLU A 81 -14.94 -0.55 9.80
C GLU A 81 -14.42 -1.53 10.87
N SER A 82 -15.27 -2.47 11.27
CA SER A 82 -14.93 -3.42 12.34
C SER A 82 -13.76 -4.33 12.02
N HIS A 83 -13.51 -4.59 10.74
CA HIS A 83 -12.38 -5.41 10.26
C HIS A 83 -11.07 -4.63 10.08
N GLY A 84 -11.15 -3.31 10.24
CA GLY A 84 -10.01 -2.41 10.09
C GLY A 84 -9.75 -1.96 8.65
N ASP A 85 -9.44 -0.66 8.50
CA ASP A 85 -9.16 -0.06 7.20
C ASP A 85 -7.72 0.42 7.08
N TRP A 86 -7.02 0.55 8.19
CA TRP A 86 -5.63 0.96 8.22
C TRP A 86 -4.92 0.49 9.49
N LEU A 87 -3.61 0.33 9.38
CA LEU A 87 -2.71 -0.05 10.46
C LEU A 87 -1.33 0.50 10.18
N ASN A 88 -0.66 1.04 11.19
CA ASN A 88 0.78 1.31 11.12
C ASN A 88 1.50 0.31 12.02
N TRP A 89 1.99 -0.78 11.42
CA TRP A 89 2.58 -1.89 12.13
C TRP A 89 4.11 -1.77 12.20
N THR A 90 4.68 -1.93 13.39
CA THR A 90 6.13 -2.05 13.56
C THR A 90 6.55 -3.51 13.45
N ILE A 91 7.48 -3.80 12.56
CA ILE A 91 7.98 -5.16 12.36
C ILE A 91 8.73 -5.62 13.61
N PRO A 92 8.34 -6.75 14.24
CA PRO A 92 8.94 -7.20 15.49
C PRO A 92 10.47 -7.31 15.43
N GLY A 93 11.14 -6.75 16.44
CA GLY A 93 12.59 -6.74 16.55
C GLY A 93 13.30 -5.73 15.66
N THR A 94 12.57 -4.76 15.11
CA THR A 94 13.12 -3.68 14.27
C THR A 94 12.49 -2.33 14.61
N ASP A 95 13.07 -1.24 14.11
CA ASP A 95 12.48 0.10 14.12
C ASP A 95 11.71 0.41 12.81
N CYS A 96 11.56 -0.60 11.93
CA CYS A 96 10.86 -0.43 10.66
C CYS A 96 9.35 -0.52 10.85
N ASN A 97 8.62 0.45 10.31
CA ASN A 97 7.16 0.44 10.32
C ASN A 97 6.59 0.22 8.92
N LEU A 98 5.49 -0.51 8.85
CA LEU A 98 4.77 -0.84 7.65
C LEU A 98 3.34 -0.31 7.78
N PRO A 99 3.00 0.82 7.13
CA PRO A 99 1.62 1.23 6.98
C PRO A 99 0.89 0.30 6.01
N VAL A 100 -0.16 -0.32 6.50
CA VAL A 100 -1.06 -1.23 5.76
C VAL A 100 -2.44 -0.59 5.72
N PHE A 101 -3.13 -0.71 4.62
CA PHE A 101 -4.42 -0.05 4.42
C PHE A 101 -5.31 -0.83 3.45
N SER A 102 -6.63 -0.72 3.64
CA SER A 102 -7.63 -1.22 2.70
C SER A 102 -7.66 -0.36 1.43
N SER A 103 -7.85 -1.00 0.28
CA SER A 103 -8.07 -0.30 -0.99
C SER A 103 -9.46 0.33 -1.10
N GLY A 104 -10.43 -0.15 -0.31
CA GLY A 104 -11.82 0.26 -0.35
C GLY A 104 -12.64 -0.38 -1.46
N TRP A 105 -12.05 -0.65 -2.63
CA TRP A 105 -12.69 -1.34 -3.76
C TRP A 105 -12.36 -2.83 -3.84
N GLY A 106 -11.47 -3.33 -2.97
CA GLY A 106 -11.01 -4.71 -2.98
C GLY A 106 -9.84 -4.94 -3.92
N ASP A 107 -9.80 -6.11 -4.53
CA ASP A 107 -8.73 -6.51 -5.44
C ASP A 107 -8.77 -5.70 -6.73
N GLY A 108 -7.59 -5.43 -7.27
CA GLY A 108 -7.47 -4.64 -8.48
C GLY A 108 -6.07 -4.14 -8.74
N TYR A 109 -5.93 -3.26 -9.74
CA TYR A 109 -4.69 -2.58 -10.08
C TYR A 109 -4.88 -1.08 -9.90
N TYR A 110 -4.09 -0.47 -9.04
CA TYR A 110 -4.28 0.91 -8.59
C TYR A 110 -3.10 1.81 -8.97
N PRO A 111 -3.38 3.03 -9.48
CA PRO A 111 -2.34 3.95 -9.90
C PRO A 111 -1.57 4.55 -8.74
N VAL A 112 -0.27 4.76 -8.96
CA VAL A 112 0.64 5.40 -8.02
C VAL A 112 1.25 6.64 -8.65
N TYR A 113 1.24 7.74 -7.93
CA TYR A 113 1.76 9.03 -8.37
C TYR A 113 2.81 9.55 -7.39
N PHE A 114 3.78 10.30 -7.92
CA PHE A 114 4.75 11.02 -7.12
C PHE A 114 4.46 12.52 -7.11
N GLY A 115 4.44 13.11 -5.93
CA GLY A 115 4.44 14.55 -5.76
C GLY A 115 5.86 15.11 -5.81
N TYR A 116 6.07 16.15 -6.61
CA TYR A 116 7.36 16.81 -6.74
C TYR A 116 7.33 18.21 -6.16
N GLY A 117 8.35 18.55 -5.37
CA GLY A 117 8.58 19.88 -4.89
C GLY A 117 9.03 20.84 -6.00
N ALA A 118 9.20 22.12 -5.65
CA ALA A 118 9.58 23.18 -6.59
C ALA A 118 10.94 22.94 -7.26
N LYS A 119 11.83 22.20 -6.60
CA LYS A 119 13.19 21.88 -7.11
C LYS A 119 13.23 20.52 -7.83
N GLY A 120 12.09 19.84 -8.01
CA GLY A 120 12.01 18.55 -8.68
C GLY A 120 12.31 17.35 -7.78
N GLU A 121 12.48 17.56 -6.47
CA GLU A 121 12.59 16.48 -5.47
C GLU A 121 11.25 15.78 -5.24
N ILE A 122 11.26 14.46 -5.02
CA ILE A 122 10.07 13.72 -4.61
C ILE A 122 9.75 14.09 -3.16
N CYS A 123 8.56 14.61 -2.90
CA CYS A 123 8.11 15.03 -1.58
C CYS A 123 6.84 14.31 -1.11
N ALA A 124 6.19 13.53 -1.97
CA ALA A 124 5.00 12.76 -1.61
C ALA A 124 4.84 11.54 -2.54
N VAL A 125 4.17 10.51 -2.01
CA VAL A 125 3.62 9.39 -2.78
C VAL A 125 2.11 9.44 -2.61
N TYR A 126 1.39 9.32 -3.70
CA TYR A 126 -0.07 9.32 -3.72
C TYR A 126 -0.58 8.06 -4.42
N VAL A 127 -1.40 7.29 -3.73
CA VAL A 127 -2.09 6.12 -4.30
C VAL A 127 -3.58 6.46 -4.39
N ARG A 128 -4.14 6.42 -5.59
CA ARG A 128 -5.54 6.73 -5.81
C ARG A 128 -6.36 5.44 -5.86
N PHE A 129 -7.05 5.13 -4.78
CA PHE A 129 -7.99 4.02 -4.74
C PHE A 129 -9.37 4.42 -5.25
N ILE A 130 -9.88 5.56 -4.80
CA ILE A 130 -11.22 6.05 -5.11
C ILE A 130 -11.12 7.48 -5.64
N ASP A 131 -11.68 7.72 -6.82
CA ASP A 131 -11.92 9.06 -7.33
C ASP A 131 -13.33 9.50 -6.94
N ILE A 132 -13.43 10.20 -5.80
CA ILE A 132 -14.71 10.66 -5.25
C ILE A 132 -15.45 11.55 -6.25
N GLU A 133 -14.72 12.42 -6.96
CA GLU A 133 -15.33 13.35 -7.92
C GLU A 133 -15.94 12.61 -9.11
N ALA A 134 -15.23 11.58 -9.64
CA ALA A 134 -15.76 10.74 -10.71
C ALA A 134 -16.97 9.93 -10.24
N CYS A 135 -16.92 9.31 -9.05
CA CYS A 135 -18.03 8.53 -8.49
C CYS A 135 -19.32 9.34 -8.32
N TYR A 136 -19.23 10.64 -8.00
CA TYR A 136 -20.42 11.49 -7.84
C TYR A 136 -20.90 12.12 -9.14
N LYS A 137 -20.05 12.29 -10.15
CA LYS A 137 -20.43 12.81 -11.47
C LYS A 137 -21.30 11.85 -12.28
N GLU A 138 -21.12 10.55 -12.10
CA GLU A 138 -21.91 9.52 -12.80
C GLU A 138 -23.33 9.36 -12.25
N GLN A 139 -23.65 9.98 -11.10
CA GLN A 139 -24.96 9.91 -10.47
C GLN A 139 -25.82 11.20 -10.71
N ALA A 140 -25.29 12.16 -11.41
CA ALA A 140 -25.96 13.43 -11.74
C ALA A 140 -26.33 13.50 -13.23
#